data_523c00bf654e38e85438c738ec971cda
#
_entry.id   523c00bf654e38e85438c738ec971cda
#
_cell.length_a   1.000
_cell.length_b   1.000
_cell.length_c   1.000
_cell.angle_alpha   90.00
_cell.angle_beta   90.00
_cell.angle_gamma   90.00
#
_symmetry.space_group_name_H-M   'P 1'
#
loop_
_entity.id
_entity.type
_entity.pdbx_description
1 polymer ?
#
loop_
_entity_poly.entity_id
_entity_poly.type
_entity_poly.pdbx_seq_one_letter_code
_entity_poly.pdbx_strand_id
1 'polypeptide(L)'
;MMMNPQLFVLPHDELRLIGSEALTYGSLTAKGLATVAQTLRRFVKPHAIQGFDLGCGDGELIWHLGSVLEGSTWSGVEISHQRVNLQTRDVAIWQGDMLEESLHGYNVLHADNLCLDEGTADALEKKIANEFQGVYITYRRPENMLFLRMAELLASVKTETTWSSCVLYFYRVY
;
A
#
# COMPACT_ATOMS: atom_id res chain seq x y z
N MET A 1 5.07 -3.31 -16.59
CA MET A 1 3.81 -3.74 -15.94
C MET A 1 2.66 -3.03 -16.65
N MET A 2 1.84 -3.76 -17.38
CA MET A 2 0.63 -3.20 -18.02
C MET A 2 -0.51 -3.26 -17.02
N MET A 3 -1.09 -2.10 -16.71
CA MET A 3 -2.26 -2.02 -15.85
C MET A 3 -3.53 -2.42 -16.60
N ASN A 4 -4.40 -3.19 -15.96
CA ASN A 4 -5.71 -3.52 -16.50
C ASN A 4 -6.60 -2.26 -16.50
N PRO A 5 -7.12 -1.80 -17.67
CA PRO A 5 -7.97 -0.62 -17.72
C PRO A 5 -9.24 -0.71 -16.86
N GLN A 6 -9.72 -1.92 -16.57
CA GLN A 6 -10.91 -2.14 -15.73
C GLN A 6 -10.70 -1.76 -14.27
N LEU A 7 -9.44 -1.61 -13.81
CA LEU A 7 -9.13 -1.10 -12.47
C LEU A 7 -9.63 0.33 -12.24
N PHE A 8 -9.80 1.10 -13.31
CA PHE A 8 -10.26 2.49 -13.26
C PHE A 8 -11.77 2.66 -13.41
N VAL A 9 -12.46 1.61 -13.82
CA VAL A 9 -13.91 1.64 -14.06
C VAL A 9 -14.61 0.78 -13.02
N LEU A 10 -15.20 1.45 -12.03
CA LEU A 10 -15.91 0.76 -10.94
C LEU A 10 -17.42 0.78 -11.13
N PRO A 11 -18.13 -0.27 -10.67
CA PRO A 11 -19.57 -0.29 -10.65
C PRO A 11 -20.17 0.88 -9.87
N HIS A 12 -21.35 1.34 -10.30
CA HIS A 12 -22.02 2.49 -9.67
C HIS A 12 -22.37 2.28 -8.20
N ASP A 13 -22.66 1.06 -7.80
CA ASP A 13 -22.94 0.68 -6.42
C ASP A 13 -21.69 0.80 -5.53
N GLU A 14 -20.54 0.37 -6.00
CA GLU A 14 -19.27 0.57 -5.28
C GLU A 14 -18.91 2.06 -5.15
N LEU A 15 -19.07 2.84 -6.24
CA LEU A 15 -18.83 4.28 -6.23
C LEU A 15 -19.73 5.03 -5.24
N ARG A 16 -20.99 4.59 -5.06
CA ARG A 16 -21.91 5.20 -4.11
C ARG A 16 -21.57 4.90 -2.65
N LEU A 17 -21.05 3.71 -2.37
CA LEU A 17 -20.78 3.27 -1.00
C LEU A 17 -19.47 3.86 -0.46
N ILE A 18 -18.47 4.05 -1.30
CA ILE A 18 -17.10 4.30 -0.89
C ILE A 18 -16.64 5.73 -1.23
N GLY A 19 -17.35 6.40 -2.14
CA GLY A 19 -16.96 7.71 -2.68
C GLY A 19 -15.97 7.61 -3.84
N SER A 20 -16.13 8.46 -4.84
CA SER A 20 -15.36 8.37 -6.10
C SER A 20 -13.87 8.68 -5.95
N GLU A 21 -13.50 9.56 -5.03
CA GLU A 21 -12.10 9.97 -4.84
C GLU A 21 -11.26 8.87 -4.19
N ALA A 22 -11.79 8.20 -3.17
CA ALA A 22 -11.13 7.09 -2.49
C ALA A 22 -10.90 5.86 -3.40
N LEU A 23 -11.58 5.78 -4.52
CA LEU A 23 -11.48 4.69 -5.49
C LEU A 23 -10.53 4.99 -6.66
N THR A 24 -9.88 6.14 -6.68
CA THR A 24 -8.84 6.44 -7.68
C THR A 24 -7.72 5.41 -7.57
N TYR A 25 -7.35 4.82 -8.69
CA TYR A 25 -6.33 3.78 -8.76
C TYR A 25 -5.07 4.27 -9.47
N GLY A 26 -3.94 3.85 -8.94
CA GLY A 26 -2.65 4.06 -9.55
C GLY A 26 -1.64 3.02 -9.03
N SER A 27 -0.50 2.92 -9.66
CA SER A 27 0.53 1.96 -9.28
C SER A 27 1.94 2.48 -9.59
N LEU A 28 2.94 1.70 -9.20
CA LEU A 28 4.35 1.95 -9.55
C LEU A 28 4.65 1.43 -10.95
N THR A 29 5.53 2.13 -11.66
CA THR A 29 6.17 1.58 -12.86
C THR A 29 7.22 0.53 -12.45
N ALA A 30 7.77 -0.21 -13.41
CA ALA A 30 8.86 -1.15 -13.14
C ALA A 30 10.07 -0.46 -12.47
N LYS A 31 10.37 0.77 -12.89
CA LYS A 31 11.43 1.60 -12.28
C LYS A 31 11.06 2.03 -10.85
N GLY A 32 9.82 2.44 -10.65
CA GLY A 32 9.32 2.78 -9.32
C GLY A 32 9.36 1.60 -8.37
N LEU A 33 8.96 0.42 -8.83
CA LEU A 33 9.04 -0.84 -8.09
C LEU A 33 10.49 -1.16 -7.68
N ALA A 34 11.44 -1.04 -8.62
CA ALA A 34 12.86 -1.26 -8.33
C ALA A 34 13.38 -0.27 -7.26
N THR A 35 12.95 1.00 -7.31
CA THR A 35 13.29 2.01 -6.32
C THR A 35 12.76 1.64 -4.93
N VAL A 36 11.51 1.20 -4.83
CA VAL A 36 10.91 0.74 -3.56
C VAL A 36 11.66 -0.47 -3.01
N ALA A 37 11.88 -1.49 -3.85
CA ALA A 37 12.58 -2.70 -3.44
C ALA A 37 14.02 -2.42 -2.96
N GLN A 38 14.75 -1.57 -3.68
CA GLN A 38 16.11 -1.18 -3.32
C GLN A 38 16.15 -0.39 -2.00
N THR A 39 15.20 0.52 -1.81
CA THR A 39 15.11 1.30 -0.57
C THR A 39 14.75 0.41 0.61
N LEU A 40 13.77 -0.48 0.44
CA LEU A 40 13.31 -1.37 1.51
C LEU A 40 14.42 -2.32 1.99
N ARG A 41 15.27 -2.84 1.08
CA ARG A 41 16.43 -3.67 1.42
C ARG A 41 17.42 -3.02 2.38
N ARG A 42 17.42 -1.69 2.48
CA ARG A 42 18.27 -0.97 3.43
C ARG A 42 17.79 -1.13 4.87
N PHE A 43 16.52 -1.45 5.08
CA PHE A 43 15.88 -1.45 6.39
C PHE A 43 15.39 -2.82 6.85
N VAL A 44 15.06 -3.71 5.89
CA VAL A 44 14.57 -5.06 6.18
C VAL A 44 15.22 -6.05 5.20
N LYS A 45 15.65 -7.19 5.73
CA LYS A 45 16.14 -8.28 4.88
C LYS A 45 14.97 -8.90 4.11
N PRO A 46 15.09 -9.14 2.79
CA PRO A 46 13.97 -9.63 1.98
C PRO A 46 13.27 -10.86 2.57
N HIS A 47 14.02 -11.88 2.97
CA HIS A 47 13.47 -13.12 3.54
C HIS A 47 12.77 -12.95 4.90
N ALA A 48 12.93 -11.81 5.56
CA ALA A 48 12.23 -11.47 6.80
C ALA A 48 10.96 -10.63 6.57
N ILE A 49 10.67 -10.24 5.32
CA ILE A 49 9.51 -9.40 5.01
C ILE A 49 8.23 -10.24 5.08
N GLN A 50 7.32 -9.80 5.94
CA GLN A 50 5.91 -10.15 5.96
C GLN A 50 5.16 -8.87 5.58
N GLY A 51 4.92 -8.69 4.30
CA GLY A 51 4.37 -7.47 3.73
C GLY A 51 2.85 -7.49 3.62
N PHE A 52 2.23 -6.33 3.84
CA PHE A 52 0.80 -6.15 3.66
C PHE A 52 0.51 -4.85 2.91
N ASP A 53 -0.33 -4.94 1.87
CA ASP A 53 -0.74 -3.82 1.04
C ASP A 53 -2.17 -3.39 1.35
N LEU A 54 -2.30 -2.17 1.80
CA LEU A 54 -3.56 -1.54 2.19
C LEU A 54 -4.14 -0.78 0.98
N GLY A 55 -5.08 -1.41 0.29
CA GLY A 55 -5.60 -0.96 -0.99
C GLY A 55 -4.84 -1.59 -2.18
N CYS A 56 -4.76 -2.92 -2.19
CA CYS A 56 -3.87 -3.67 -3.09
C CYS A 56 -4.37 -3.81 -4.54
N GLY A 57 -5.59 -3.33 -4.85
CA GLY A 57 -6.16 -3.50 -6.18
C GLY A 57 -6.30 -4.96 -6.59
N ASP A 58 -5.75 -5.32 -7.74
CA ASP A 58 -5.71 -6.69 -8.27
C ASP A 58 -4.50 -7.52 -7.78
N GLY A 59 -3.66 -6.96 -6.91
CA GLY A 59 -2.49 -7.63 -6.33
C GLY A 59 -1.23 -7.64 -7.21
N GLU A 60 -1.25 -7.05 -8.39
CA GLU A 60 -0.10 -7.02 -9.31
C GLU A 60 1.15 -6.42 -8.63
N LEU A 61 1.02 -5.31 -7.90
CA LEU A 61 2.15 -4.67 -7.24
C LEU A 61 2.85 -5.61 -6.24
N ILE A 62 2.08 -6.23 -5.35
CA ILE A 62 2.66 -7.09 -4.31
C ILE A 62 3.18 -8.41 -4.87
N TRP A 63 2.61 -8.90 -5.96
CA TRP A 63 3.20 -10.04 -6.67
C TRP A 63 4.58 -9.69 -7.23
N HIS A 64 4.73 -8.51 -7.84
CA HIS A 64 6.03 -8.02 -8.32
C HIS A 64 7.01 -7.75 -7.19
N LEU A 65 6.56 -7.17 -6.07
CA LEU A 65 7.41 -6.99 -4.88
C LEU A 65 7.93 -8.32 -4.35
N GLY A 66 7.08 -9.34 -4.28
CA GLY A 66 7.47 -10.71 -3.92
C GLY A 66 8.51 -11.30 -4.86
N SER A 67 8.39 -11.01 -6.16
CA SER A 67 9.33 -11.49 -7.18
C SER A 67 10.71 -10.83 -7.09
N VAL A 68 10.77 -9.51 -6.82
CA VAL A 68 12.04 -8.77 -6.74
C VAL A 68 12.67 -8.80 -5.35
N LEU A 69 11.89 -9.07 -4.31
CA LEU A 69 12.33 -9.24 -2.92
C LEU A 69 12.26 -10.72 -2.55
N GLU A 70 13.15 -11.49 -3.13
CA GLU A 70 13.16 -12.95 -3.00
C GLU A 70 13.12 -13.41 -1.54
N GLY A 71 12.20 -14.33 -1.25
CA GLY A 71 11.94 -14.84 0.09
C GLY A 71 10.98 -14.01 0.92
N SER A 72 10.50 -12.86 0.42
CA SER A 72 9.43 -12.09 1.08
C SER A 72 8.06 -12.73 0.85
N THR A 73 7.16 -12.51 1.80
CA THR A 73 5.75 -12.91 1.69
C THR A 73 4.88 -11.66 1.68
N TRP A 74 3.91 -11.60 0.78
CA TRP A 74 3.01 -10.45 0.62
C TRP A 74 1.56 -10.89 0.56
N SER A 75 0.71 -10.07 1.14
CA SER A 75 -0.74 -10.17 1.03
C SER A 75 -1.35 -8.77 0.97
N GLY A 76 -2.63 -8.66 0.67
CA GLY A 76 -3.26 -7.36 0.58
C GLY A 76 -4.77 -7.38 0.73
N VAL A 77 -5.33 -6.24 1.07
CA VAL A 77 -6.76 -5.99 1.16
C VAL A 77 -7.16 -4.89 0.19
N GLU A 78 -8.30 -5.07 -0.44
CA GLU A 78 -8.88 -4.09 -1.37
C GLU A 78 -10.38 -3.95 -1.09
N ILE A 79 -10.86 -2.73 -1.01
CA ILE A 79 -12.27 -2.46 -0.70
C ILE A 79 -13.18 -2.77 -1.90
N SER A 80 -12.67 -2.63 -3.12
CA SER A 80 -13.42 -2.91 -4.34
C SER A 80 -13.44 -4.40 -4.67
N HIS A 81 -14.63 -4.99 -4.62
CA HIS A 81 -14.86 -6.36 -5.06
C HIS A 81 -14.45 -6.58 -6.53
N GLN A 82 -14.75 -5.61 -7.40
CA GLN A 82 -14.36 -5.69 -8.80
C GLN A 82 -12.85 -5.77 -8.97
N ARG A 83 -12.07 -4.96 -8.26
CA ARG A 83 -10.61 -4.97 -8.35
C ARG A 83 -10.04 -6.31 -7.90
N VAL A 84 -10.53 -6.86 -6.80
CA VAL A 84 -10.12 -8.20 -6.35
C VAL A 84 -10.42 -9.26 -7.40
N ASN A 85 -11.58 -9.19 -8.06
CA ASN A 85 -11.94 -10.15 -9.11
C ASN A 85 -11.10 -10.04 -10.40
N LEU A 86 -10.35 -8.97 -10.56
CA LEU A 86 -9.40 -8.81 -11.67
C LEU A 86 -8.05 -9.47 -11.41
N GLN A 87 -7.86 -10.10 -10.25
CA GLN A 87 -6.64 -10.81 -9.90
C GLN A 87 -6.28 -11.87 -10.95
N THR A 88 -5.05 -11.80 -11.44
CA THR A 88 -4.48 -12.78 -12.40
C THR A 88 -3.25 -13.49 -11.84
N ARG A 89 -2.71 -13.01 -10.72
CA ARG A 89 -1.51 -13.53 -10.10
C ARG A 89 -1.82 -14.36 -8.86
N ASP A 90 -1.01 -15.35 -8.61
CA ASP A 90 -1.07 -16.16 -7.38
C ASP A 90 -0.45 -15.37 -6.21
N VAL A 91 -1.27 -14.56 -5.57
CA VAL A 91 -0.94 -13.79 -4.37
C VAL A 91 -2.18 -13.69 -3.49
N ALA A 92 -1.98 -13.68 -2.17
CA ALA A 92 -3.08 -13.65 -1.21
C ALA A 92 -3.68 -12.25 -1.10
N ILE A 93 -4.79 -12.01 -1.79
CA ILE A 93 -5.59 -10.78 -1.65
C ILE A 93 -7.04 -11.11 -1.34
N TRP A 94 -7.72 -10.19 -0.66
CA TRP A 94 -9.15 -10.34 -0.36
C TRP A 94 -9.86 -9.00 -0.33
N GLN A 95 -11.19 -9.05 -0.46
CA GLN A 95 -12.02 -7.88 -0.28
C GLN A 95 -12.18 -7.56 1.20
N GLY A 96 -11.98 -6.29 1.56
CA GLY A 96 -12.17 -5.82 2.93
C GLY A 96 -11.86 -4.33 3.07
N ASP A 97 -12.19 -3.79 4.23
CA ASP A 97 -11.82 -2.43 4.61
C ASP A 97 -10.48 -2.47 5.36
N MET A 98 -9.47 -1.74 4.86
CA MET A 98 -8.15 -1.66 5.48
C MET A 98 -8.20 -1.15 6.93
N LEU A 99 -9.24 -0.38 7.30
CA LEU A 99 -9.42 0.11 8.67
C LEU A 99 -9.91 -0.97 9.64
N GLU A 100 -10.53 -2.04 9.12
CA GLU A 100 -11.02 -3.17 9.90
C GLU A 100 -10.03 -4.35 9.97
N GLU A 101 -9.03 -4.37 9.08
CA GLU A 101 -8.05 -5.45 9.02
C GLU A 101 -7.06 -5.40 10.18
N SER A 102 -6.67 -6.56 10.70
CA SER A 102 -5.58 -6.66 11.67
C SER A 102 -4.22 -6.43 11.02
N LEU A 103 -3.41 -5.59 11.62
CA LEU A 103 -2.04 -5.34 11.19
C LEU A 103 -1.00 -6.24 11.88
N HIS A 104 -1.44 -7.10 12.80
CA HIS A 104 -0.56 -8.01 13.52
C HIS A 104 0.04 -9.10 12.63
N GLY A 105 1.32 -9.39 12.83
CA GLY A 105 2.05 -10.40 12.07
C GLY A 105 2.74 -9.87 10.81
N TYR A 106 2.47 -8.63 10.42
CA TYR A 106 3.18 -7.95 9.35
C TYR A 106 4.29 -7.07 9.91
N ASN A 107 5.36 -6.86 9.12
CA ASN A 107 6.47 -5.98 9.48
C ASN A 107 6.82 -4.96 8.37
N VAL A 108 6.12 -5.04 7.24
CA VAL A 108 6.15 -4.04 6.17
C VAL A 108 4.72 -3.75 5.74
N LEU A 109 4.31 -2.49 5.80
CA LEU A 109 3.06 -2.01 5.26
C LEU A 109 3.33 -1.11 4.05
N HIS A 110 2.49 -1.22 3.05
CA HIS A 110 2.42 -0.33 1.91
C HIS A 110 1.00 0.21 1.77
N ALA A 111 0.86 1.49 1.49
CA ALA A 111 -0.42 2.09 1.14
C ALA A 111 -0.22 3.21 0.12
N ASP A 112 -0.85 3.07 -1.06
CA ASP A 112 -1.03 4.20 -1.96
C ASP A 112 -2.22 5.03 -1.47
N ASN A 113 -1.91 5.99 -0.62
CA ASN A 113 -2.89 6.78 0.13
C ASN A 113 -3.03 8.23 -0.35
N LEU A 114 -2.54 8.55 -1.55
CA LEU A 114 -2.60 9.92 -2.08
C LEU A 114 -4.02 10.45 -2.23
N CYS A 115 -4.96 9.60 -2.62
CA CYS A 115 -6.34 9.98 -2.91
C CYS A 115 -7.30 9.70 -1.74
N LEU A 116 -6.81 9.30 -0.58
CA LEU A 116 -7.65 9.18 0.61
C LEU A 116 -8.09 10.56 1.11
N ASP A 117 -9.36 10.68 1.51
CA ASP A 117 -9.82 11.85 2.24
C ASP A 117 -9.08 11.99 3.58
N GLU A 118 -9.10 13.20 4.15
CA GLU A 118 -8.37 13.50 5.38
C GLU A 118 -8.80 12.63 6.57
N GLY A 119 -10.11 12.35 6.70
CA GLY A 119 -10.63 11.54 7.78
C GLY A 119 -10.17 10.08 7.70
N THR A 120 -10.20 9.50 6.51
CA THR A 120 -9.72 8.13 6.26
C THR A 120 -8.20 8.03 6.44
N ALA A 121 -7.45 9.02 5.96
CA ALA A 121 -6.01 9.07 6.16
C ALA A 121 -5.63 9.17 7.64
N ASP A 122 -6.28 10.05 8.41
CA ASP A 122 -6.07 10.18 9.86
C ASP A 122 -6.39 8.88 10.60
N ALA A 123 -7.52 8.24 10.27
CA ALA A 123 -7.92 6.96 10.86
C ALA A 123 -6.89 5.85 10.57
N LEU A 124 -6.38 5.79 9.34
CA LEU A 124 -5.36 4.83 8.94
C LEU A 124 -4.04 5.06 9.71
N GLU A 125 -3.56 6.29 9.76
CA GLU A 125 -2.34 6.65 10.48
C GLU A 125 -2.45 6.32 11.98
N LYS A 126 -3.61 6.61 12.60
CA LYS A 126 -3.90 6.27 13.99
C LYS A 126 -3.91 4.75 14.22
N LYS A 127 -4.54 4.00 13.32
CA LYS A 127 -4.55 2.53 13.37
C LYS A 127 -3.14 1.96 13.28
N ILE A 128 -2.33 2.42 12.33
CA ILE A 128 -0.94 1.98 12.17
C ILE A 128 -0.13 2.28 13.44
N ALA A 129 -0.30 3.46 14.03
CA ALA A 129 0.40 3.82 15.26
C ALA A 129 0.03 2.93 16.46
N ASN A 130 -1.18 2.38 16.50
CA ASN A 130 -1.66 1.55 17.59
C ASN A 130 -1.39 0.04 17.42
N GLU A 131 -1.33 -0.45 16.18
CA GLU A 131 -1.38 -1.89 15.91
C GLU A 131 -0.14 -2.43 15.21
N PHE A 132 0.73 -1.56 14.67
CA PHE A 132 1.82 -1.99 13.80
C PHE A 132 3.19 -1.61 14.36
N GLN A 133 4.15 -2.52 14.13
CA GLN A 133 5.58 -2.27 14.34
C GLN A 133 6.36 -2.74 13.12
N GLY A 134 7.15 -1.84 12.52
CA GLY A 134 7.92 -2.19 11.33
C GLY A 134 8.14 -1.02 10.39
N VAL A 135 8.22 -1.30 9.09
CA VAL A 135 8.40 -0.28 8.05
C VAL A 135 7.08 0.01 7.36
N TYR A 136 6.65 1.25 7.37
CA TYR A 136 5.49 1.74 6.65
C TYR A 136 5.91 2.57 5.45
N ILE A 137 5.38 2.24 4.28
CA ILE A 137 5.62 2.93 3.00
C ILE A 137 4.35 3.68 2.63
N THR A 138 4.45 4.99 2.49
CA THR A 138 3.31 5.89 2.23
C THR A 138 3.63 6.89 1.13
N TYR A 139 2.60 7.32 0.39
CA TYR A 139 2.71 8.28 -0.71
C TYR A 139 2.37 9.72 -0.27
N ARG A 140 1.71 9.88 0.85
CA ARG A 140 1.50 11.19 1.46
C ARG A 140 2.26 11.30 2.79
N ARG A 141 2.62 12.52 3.15
CA ARG A 141 3.26 12.78 4.44
C ARG A 141 2.24 12.60 5.55
N PRO A 142 2.51 11.77 6.54
CA PRO A 142 1.60 11.60 7.68
C PRO A 142 1.43 12.89 8.48
N GLU A 143 0.20 13.12 8.97
CA GLU A 143 -0.16 14.30 9.74
C GLU A 143 -0.71 13.95 11.12
N ASN A 144 -1.13 12.70 11.35
CA ASN A 144 -1.66 12.27 12.64
C ASN A 144 -0.60 12.37 13.75
N MET A 145 -0.90 13.09 14.81
CA MET A 145 0.04 13.34 15.90
C MET A 145 0.48 12.09 16.66
N LEU A 146 -0.40 11.10 16.78
CA LEU A 146 -0.04 9.83 17.41
C LEU A 146 0.97 9.09 16.54
N PHE A 147 0.70 8.98 15.23
CA PHE A 147 1.64 8.38 14.29
C PHE A 147 3.00 9.07 14.33
N LEU A 148 3.04 10.39 14.27
CA LEU A 148 4.29 11.16 14.29
C LEU A 148 5.10 10.98 15.59
N ARG A 149 4.46 10.62 16.69
CA ARG A 149 5.15 10.28 17.96
C ARG A 149 5.68 8.85 17.98
N MET A 150 5.05 7.94 17.25
CA MET A 150 5.38 6.51 17.22
C MET A 150 6.28 6.14 16.05
N ALA A 151 6.58 7.07 15.14
CA ALA A 151 7.27 6.78 13.90
C ALA A 151 8.47 7.71 13.65
N GLU A 152 9.49 7.15 13.00
CA GLU A 152 10.70 7.85 12.56
C GLU A 152 10.79 7.77 11.03
N LEU A 153 11.06 8.89 10.38
CA LEU A 153 11.30 8.93 8.93
C LEU A 153 12.67 8.29 8.62
N LEU A 154 12.68 7.18 7.91
CA LEU A 154 13.88 6.47 7.47
C LEU A 154 14.42 6.99 6.15
N ALA A 155 13.54 7.27 5.21
CA ALA A 155 13.88 7.77 3.88
C ALA A 155 12.70 8.46 3.21
N SER A 156 13.01 9.41 2.32
CA SER A 156 12.08 9.91 1.32
C SER A 156 12.74 9.78 -0.05
N VAL A 157 12.05 9.16 -1.01
CA VAL A 157 12.62 8.86 -2.32
C VAL A 157 11.67 9.27 -3.44
N LYS A 158 12.21 9.93 -4.45
CA LYS A 158 11.45 10.22 -5.67
C LYS A 158 11.24 8.93 -6.45
N THR A 159 10.00 8.62 -6.77
CA THR A 159 9.59 7.35 -7.34
C THR A 159 8.69 7.59 -8.55
N GLU A 160 8.86 6.77 -9.58
CA GLU A 160 8.04 6.83 -10.78
C GLU A 160 6.77 6.00 -10.61
N THR A 161 5.64 6.64 -10.90
CA THR A 161 4.31 6.03 -10.86
C THR A 161 3.70 5.99 -12.26
N THR A 162 2.58 5.29 -12.41
CA THR A 162 1.87 5.18 -13.68
C THR A 162 1.24 6.49 -14.16
N TRP A 163 1.08 7.48 -13.28
CA TRP A 163 0.50 8.79 -13.63
C TRP A 163 1.53 9.93 -13.63
N SER A 164 2.63 9.80 -12.91
CA SER A 164 3.65 10.85 -12.79
C SER A 164 4.85 10.34 -11.99
N SER A 165 5.50 11.25 -11.27
CA SER A 165 6.46 10.91 -10.22
C SER A 165 5.97 11.48 -8.89
N CYS A 166 6.18 10.77 -7.82
CA CYS A 166 5.87 11.22 -6.46
C CYS A 166 7.02 10.93 -5.51
N VAL A 167 6.92 11.46 -4.30
CA VAL A 167 7.84 11.13 -3.22
C VAL A 167 7.19 10.08 -2.35
N LEU A 168 7.87 8.96 -2.16
CA LEU A 168 7.50 7.94 -1.18
C LEU A 168 8.26 8.17 0.11
N TYR A 169 7.56 7.97 1.21
CA TYR A 169 8.11 8.09 2.56
C TYR A 169 8.15 6.72 3.21
N PHE A 170 9.29 6.40 3.80
CA PHE A 170 9.50 5.16 4.55
C PHE A 170 9.65 5.53 6.01
N TYR A 171 8.77 5.03 6.85
CA TYR A 171 8.79 5.25 8.28
C TYR A 171 9.05 3.95 9.04
N ARG A 172 9.83 4.05 10.12
CA ARG A 172 9.87 3.03 11.15
C ARG A 172 8.82 3.36 12.20
N VAL A 173 7.91 2.44 12.43
CA VAL A 173 6.89 2.53 13.49
C VAL A 173 7.32 1.61 14.62
N TYR A 174 7.27 2.10 15.88
CA TYR A 174 7.74 1.43 17.09
C TYR A 174 6.63 0.87 17.95
#